data_b85c8882ab185e475a37be424b37a084
#
_entry.id   b85c8882ab185e475a37be424b37a084
#
_cell.length_a   1.000
_cell.length_b   1.000
_cell.length_c   1.000
_cell.angle_alpha   90.00
_cell.angle_beta   90.00
_cell.angle_gamma   90.00
#
_symmetry.space_group_name_H-M   'P 1'
#
loop_
_entity.id
_entity.type
_entity.pdbx_description
1 polymer ?
#
loop_
_entity_poly.entity_id
_entity_poly.type
_entity_poly.pdbx_seq_one_letter_code
_entity_poly.pdbx_strand_id
1 'polypeptide(L)'
;MATWTTITDTALEPGKPIRSVDGLALRDNVTALAEGAAGAPSLGPGIAANGAAGAVGTYALLLRRSDNASISIGSTYAGSGLRYSGFNAVVGARGILSGGVGGAPAGSWRAMGHASSSSDTYPATVFLRIS
;
A
#
# COMPACT_ATOMS: atom_id res chain seq x y z
N MET A 1 2.70 -13.04 -19.01
CA MET A 1 3.40 -13.07 -17.72
C MET A 1 4.86 -13.37 -17.98
N ALA A 2 5.75 -12.48 -17.60
CA ALA A 2 7.18 -12.70 -17.75
C ALA A 2 7.64 -13.81 -16.78
N THR A 3 8.68 -14.56 -17.17
CA THR A 3 9.24 -15.63 -16.34
C THR A 3 10.53 -15.16 -15.73
N TRP A 4 10.74 -15.40 -14.44
CA TRP A 4 12.00 -15.13 -13.78
C TRP A 4 13.08 -16.08 -14.29
N THR A 5 14.24 -15.54 -14.69
CA THR A 5 15.39 -16.32 -15.13
C THR A 5 16.60 -16.00 -14.27
N THR A 6 17.19 -17.00 -13.64
CA THR A 6 18.43 -16.83 -12.88
C THR A 6 19.60 -16.64 -13.84
N ILE A 7 20.26 -15.48 -13.75
CA ILE A 7 21.51 -15.22 -14.48
C ILE A 7 22.64 -15.60 -13.53
N THR A 8 23.50 -16.51 -13.95
CA THR A 8 24.62 -16.98 -13.13
C THR A 8 25.80 -16.00 -13.17
N ASP A 9 26.57 -15.94 -12.09
CA ASP A 9 27.77 -15.08 -12.00
C ASP A 9 28.76 -15.38 -13.15
N THR A 10 28.84 -16.64 -13.56
CA THR A 10 29.70 -17.08 -14.70
C THR A 10 29.25 -16.49 -16.04
N ALA A 11 28.01 -16.08 -16.20
CA ALA A 11 27.53 -15.40 -17.40
C ALA A 11 27.97 -13.92 -17.45
N LEU A 12 28.29 -13.33 -16.30
CA LEU A 12 28.63 -11.91 -16.14
C LEU A 12 30.10 -11.70 -15.72
N GLU A 13 30.96 -12.69 -15.84
CA GLU A 13 32.37 -12.57 -15.48
C GLU A 13 33.09 -11.47 -16.28
N PRO A 14 34.04 -10.75 -15.65
CA PRO A 14 34.83 -9.74 -16.33
C PRO A 14 35.51 -10.28 -17.60
N GLY A 15 35.38 -9.56 -18.71
CA GLY A 15 35.97 -9.94 -20.00
C GLY A 15 35.10 -10.87 -20.87
N LYS A 16 33.97 -11.35 -20.38
CA LYS A 16 32.98 -12.06 -21.19
C LYS A 16 31.98 -11.09 -21.84
N PRO A 17 31.69 -11.22 -23.12
CA PRO A 17 30.65 -10.44 -23.75
C PRO A 17 29.28 -10.88 -23.22
N ILE A 18 28.41 -9.92 -22.90
CA ILE A 18 27.02 -10.20 -22.54
C ILE A 18 26.32 -10.80 -23.77
N ARG A 19 25.75 -11.99 -23.61
CA ARG A 19 24.99 -12.64 -24.69
C ARG A 19 23.60 -12.00 -24.80
N SER A 20 22.98 -12.03 -25.96
CA SER A 20 21.63 -11.52 -26.19
C SER A 20 20.61 -12.13 -25.23
N VAL A 21 20.77 -13.44 -24.91
CA VAL A 21 19.86 -14.13 -23.99
C VAL A 21 19.96 -13.58 -22.56
N ASP A 22 21.16 -13.17 -22.11
CA ASP A 22 21.35 -12.59 -20.77
C ASP A 22 20.77 -11.18 -20.70
N GLY A 23 20.90 -10.40 -21.77
CA GLY A 23 20.26 -9.08 -21.91
C GLY A 23 18.72 -9.16 -21.92
N LEU A 24 18.17 -10.15 -22.63
CA LEU A 24 16.73 -10.42 -22.62
C LEU A 24 16.25 -10.85 -21.23
N ALA A 25 17.01 -11.74 -20.55
CA ALA A 25 16.68 -12.17 -19.19
C ALA A 25 16.69 -11.01 -18.21
N LEU A 26 17.65 -10.07 -18.29
CA LEU A 26 17.68 -8.86 -17.46
C LEU A 26 16.42 -8.00 -17.66
N ARG A 27 16.01 -7.77 -18.92
CA ARG A 27 14.81 -7.02 -19.24
C ARG A 27 13.56 -7.72 -18.69
N ASP A 28 13.44 -9.02 -18.93
CA ASP A 28 12.24 -9.79 -18.55
C ASP A 28 12.15 -10.00 -17.04
N ASN A 29 13.28 -10.07 -16.33
CA ASN A 29 13.33 -10.14 -14.88
C ASN A 29 12.75 -8.89 -14.19
N VAL A 30 12.92 -7.70 -14.76
CA VAL A 30 12.30 -6.48 -14.23
C VAL A 30 10.77 -6.60 -14.29
N THR A 31 10.24 -7.10 -15.40
CA THR A 31 8.79 -7.34 -15.55
C THR A 31 8.32 -8.47 -14.65
N ALA A 32 9.06 -9.58 -14.56
CA ALA A 32 8.74 -10.71 -13.69
C ALA A 32 8.69 -10.32 -12.21
N LEU A 33 9.61 -9.45 -11.77
CA LEU A 33 9.62 -8.90 -10.41
C LEU A 33 8.39 -8.02 -10.15
N ALA A 34 8.04 -7.14 -11.09
CA ALA A 34 6.88 -6.26 -10.98
C ALA A 34 5.55 -7.04 -10.97
N GLU A 35 5.48 -8.17 -11.71
CA GLU A 35 4.32 -9.04 -11.79
C GLU A 35 4.24 -10.08 -10.65
N GLY A 36 5.27 -10.20 -9.81
CA GLY A 36 5.35 -11.22 -8.77
C GLY A 36 5.42 -12.64 -9.35
N ALA A 37 6.15 -12.82 -10.45
CA ALA A 37 6.25 -14.11 -11.15
C ALA A 37 6.87 -15.19 -10.25
N ALA A 38 6.50 -16.45 -10.48
CA ALA A 38 7.06 -17.58 -9.75
C ALA A 38 8.58 -17.64 -9.88
N GLY A 39 9.30 -17.76 -8.76
CA GLY A 39 10.76 -17.76 -8.68
C GLY A 39 11.42 -16.38 -8.66
N ALA A 40 10.68 -15.30 -8.92
CA ALA A 40 11.19 -13.95 -8.70
C ALA A 40 11.43 -13.72 -7.20
N PRO A 41 12.51 -13.02 -6.81
CA PRO A 41 12.69 -12.62 -5.43
C PRO A 41 11.48 -11.83 -4.95
N SER A 42 10.92 -12.18 -3.80
CA SER A 42 9.92 -11.32 -3.17
C SER A 42 10.59 -9.99 -2.83
N LEU A 43 9.96 -8.89 -3.19
CA LEU A 43 10.33 -7.59 -2.62
C LEU A 43 10.16 -7.74 -1.11
N GLY A 44 11.28 -7.86 -0.40
CA GLY A 44 11.27 -8.15 1.02
C GLY A 44 10.40 -7.16 1.79
N PRO A 45 9.94 -7.52 3.00
CA PRO A 45 9.12 -6.66 3.85
C PRO A 45 9.75 -5.28 4.09
N GLY A 46 11.05 -5.14 3.84
CA GLY A 46 11.77 -3.87 3.92
C GLY A 46 11.29 -2.80 2.94
N ILE A 47 10.77 -3.14 1.76
CA ILE A 47 10.24 -2.12 0.83
C ILE A 47 8.87 -1.64 1.29
N ALA A 48 8.04 -2.53 1.83
CA ALA A 48 6.74 -2.15 2.39
C ALA A 48 6.87 -1.57 3.82
N ALA A 49 7.88 -2.01 4.60
CA ALA A 49 8.08 -1.62 5.99
C ALA A 49 9.00 -0.39 6.17
N ASN A 50 9.84 -0.05 5.19
CA ASN A 50 10.72 1.13 5.26
C ASN A 50 10.01 2.45 4.91
N GLY A 51 8.77 2.42 4.50
CA GLY A 51 7.95 3.61 4.40
C GLY A 51 7.59 4.12 5.80
N ALA A 52 7.97 5.36 6.14
CA ALA A 52 7.43 6.02 7.32
C ALA A 52 5.89 5.94 7.30
N ALA A 53 5.28 5.91 8.49
CA ALA A 53 3.82 5.90 8.59
C ALA A 53 3.22 7.03 7.74
N GLY A 54 2.35 6.68 6.82
CA GLY A 54 1.77 7.63 5.87
C GLY A 54 2.64 7.95 4.64
N ALA A 55 3.71 7.22 4.34
CA ALA A 55 4.43 7.34 3.07
C ALA A 55 3.57 6.85 1.88
N VAL A 56 3.88 7.29 0.65
CA VAL A 56 3.22 6.81 -0.57
C VAL A 56 3.35 5.28 -0.66
N GLY A 57 2.25 4.60 -0.98
CA GLY A 57 2.17 3.14 -1.01
C GLY A 57 1.87 2.49 0.34
N THR A 58 1.74 3.25 1.43
CA THR A 58 1.34 2.71 2.75
C THR A 58 -0.17 2.74 2.94
N TYR A 59 -0.65 1.81 3.76
CA TYR A 59 -2.04 1.75 4.20
C TYR A 59 -2.21 2.41 5.56
N ALA A 60 -3.34 3.05 5.78
CA ALA A 60 -3.74 3.58 7.08
C ALA A 60 -5.24 3.44 7.29
N LEU A 61 -5.65 3.27 8.55
CA LEU A 61 -7.04 3.44 8.93
C LEU A 61 -7.29 4.93 9.11
N LEU A 62 -8.16 5.50 8.29
CA LEU A 62 -8.50 6.91 8.32
C LEU A 62 -10.02 7.10 8.42
N LEU A 63 -10.43 8.15 9.09
CA LEU A 63 -11.81 8.61 9.14
C LEU A 63 -11.98 9.89 8.33
N ARG A 64 -13.15 10.08 7.75
CA ARG A 64 -13.54 11.31 7.05
C ARG A 64 -14.23 12.25 8.02
N ARG A 65 -13.61 13.38 8.30
CA ARG A 65 -14.10 14.35 9.29
C ARG A 65 -14.61 15.65 8.69
N SER A 66 -14.24 15.97 7.45
CA SER A 66 -14.52 17.29 6.87
C SER A 66 -16.01 17.61 6.72
N ASP A 67 -16.83 16.61 6.41
CA ASP A 67 -18.23 16.77 6.07
C ASP A 67 -19.13 15.62 6.54
N ASN A 68 -18.57 14.68 7.29
CA ASN A 68 -19.26 13.47 7.75
C ASN A 68 -20.01 12.70 6.65
N ALA A 69 -19.56 12.83 5.39
CA ALA A 69 -20.19 12.12 4.27
C ALA A 69 -19.60 10.71 4.12
N SER A 70 -20.37 9.81 3.53
CA SER A 70 -19.97 8.43 3.27
C SER A 70 -18.68 8.35 2.46
N ILE A 71 -17.93 7.28 2.67
CA ILE A 71 -16.72 6.96 1.92
C ILE A 71 -17.06 5.90 0.89
N SER A 72 -16.71 6.14 -0.36
CA SER A 72 -16.89 5.17 -1.45
C SER A 72 -15.57 4.50 -1.79
N ILE A 73 -15.58 3.17 -1.89
CA ILE A 73 -14.41 2.38 -2.30
C ILE A 73 -13.86 2.88 -3.66
N GLY A 74 -12.55 2.95 -3.78
CA GLY A 74 -11.86 3.41 -4.98
C GLY A 74 -11.77 4.93 -5.15
N SER A 75 -12.58 5.70 -4.43
CA SER A 75 -12.54 7.17 -4.48
C SER A 75 -11.30 7.73 -3.83
N THR A 76 -10.84 8.88 -4.36
CA THR A 76 -9.66 9.59 -3.85
C THR A 76 -10.08 10.76 -2.96
N TYR A 77 -9.40 10.93 -1.85
CA TYR A 77 -9.65 11.97 -0.86
C TYR A 77 -8.35 12.71 -0.53
N ALA A 78 -8.44 14.02 -0.36
CA ALA A 78 -7.32 14.80 0.16
C ALA A 78 -7.09 14.47 1.64
N GLY A 79 -5.84 14.29 2.05
CA GLY A 79 -5.49 13.97 3.44
C GLY A 79 -5.96 15.02 4.43
N SER A 80 -6.08 16.30 4.02
CA SER A 80 -6.61 17.38 4.84
C SER A 80 -8.04 17.15 5.35
N GLY A 81 -8.87 16.41 4.59
CA GLY A 81 -10.23 16.01 4.94
C GLY A 81 -10.31 14.74 5.80
N LEU A 82 -9.17 14.07 5.97
CA LEU A 82 -9.05 12.81 6.70
C LEU A 82 -8.35 13.01 8.04
N ARG A 83 -8.48 12.01 8.92
CA ARG A 83 -7.74 11.93 10.19
C ARG A 83 -7.30 10.49 10.41
N TYR A 84 -6.10 10.32 10.96
CA TYR A 84 -5.68 9.00 11.44
C TYR A 84 -6.66 8.50 12.49
N SER A 85 -7.03 7.24 12.42
CA SER A 85 -7.95 6.59 13.33
C SER A 85 -7.34 5.27 13.83
N GLY A 86 -7.87 4.76 14.92
CA GLY A 86 -7.52 3.48 15.52
C GLY A 86 -8.74 2.85 16.15
N PHE A 87 -8.62 1.59 16.54
CA PHE A 87 -9.66 0.87 17.25
C PHE A 87 -9.27 0.71 18.72
N ASN A 88 -10.17 1.04 19.62
CA ASN A 88 -10.07 0.70 21.04
C ASN A 88 -10.94 -0.53 21.31
N ALA A 89 -10.35 -1.61 21.81
CA ALA A 89 -11.11 -2.75 22.32
C ALA A 89 -11.62 -2.43 23.73
N VAL A 90 -12.93 -2.45 23.92
CA VAL A 90 -13.53 -2.36 25.24
C VAL A 90 -13.80 -3.79 25.74
N VAL A 91 -13.11 -4.19 26.82
CA VAL A 91 -13.29 -5.50 27.44
C VAL A 91 -14.71 -5.59 28.01
N GLY A 92 -15.48 -6.57 27.55
CA GLY A 92 -16.83 -6.87 28.05
C GLY A 92 -17.98 -6.20 27.30
N ALA A 93 -17.74 -5.35 26.32
CA ALA A 93 -18.80 -4.78 25.47
C ALA A 93 -18.91 -5.49 24.14
N ARG A 94 -20.14 -5.80 23.73
CA ARG A 94 -20.44 -6.29 22.38
C ARG A 94 -20.47 -5.12 21.41
N GLY A 95 -19.38 -4.52 21.12
CA GLY A 95 -19.36 -3.40 20.18
C GLY A 95 -18.09 -2.61 20.28
N ILE A 96 -17.61 -2.28 19.19
CA ILE A 96 -16.56 -1.37 18.93
C ILE A 96 -17.18 0.02 19.00
N LEU A 97 -16.65 1.10 19.48
CA LEU A 97 -15.32 1.57 19.53
C LEU A 97 -15.32 3.07 19.62
N SER A 98 -14.68 3.58 20.49
CA SER A 98 -14.21 4.95 20.37
C SER A 98 -12.88 4.90 19.62
N GLY A 99 -12.87 5.31 18.36
CA GLY A 99 -11.63 5.49 17.62
C GLY A 99 -10.91 6.74 18.09
N GLY A 100 -9.63 6.62 18.43
CA GLY A 100 -8.78 7.80 18.62
C GLY A 100 -8.71 8.60 17.32
N VAL A 101 -8.76 9.93 17.42
CA VAL A 101 -8.65 10.83 16.26
C VAL A 101 -7.28 11.47 16.27
N GLY A 102 -6.45 11.10 15.31
CA GLY A 102 -5.12 11.66 15.12
C GLY A 102 -5.10 12.90 14.21
N GLY A 103 -3.91 13.34 13.85
CA GLY A 103 -3.70 14.44 12.91
C GLY A 103 -4.20 14.12 11.49
N ALA A 104 -4.25 15.14 10.64
CA ALA A 104 -4.52 14.99 9.22
C ALA A 104 -3.30 14.39 8.51
N PRO A 105 -3.44 13.32 7.72
CA PRO A 105 -2.35 12.84 6.89
C PRO A 105 -2.06 13.81 5.74
N ALA A 106 -0.80 13.83 5.28
CA ALA A 106 -0.45 14.57 4.07
C ALA A 106 -0.85 13.80 2.81
N GLY A 107 -0.97 14.50 1.68
CA GLY A 107 -1.14 13.91 0.34
C GLY A 107 -2.55 13.45 0.00
N SER A 108 -2.64 12.56 -0.99
CA SER A 108 -3.91 12.02 -1.49
C SER A 108 -4.04 10.54 -1.17
N TRP A 109 -5.23 10.11 -0.86
CA TRP A 109 -5.53 8.79 -0.34
C TRP A 109 -6.71 8.16 -1.07
N ARG A 110 -6.56 6.91 -1.48
CA ARG A 110 -7.62 6.12 -2.10
C ARG A 110 -8.28 5.22 -1.07
N ALA A 111 -9.60 5.28 -0.98
CA ALA A 111 -10.38 4.41 -0.10
C ALA A 111 -10.35 2.96 -0.59
N MET A 112 -10.01 2.04 0.30
CA MET A 112 -9.96 0.60 0.05
C MET A 112 -11.20 -0.13 0.54
N GLY A 113 -12.13 0.59 1.19
CA GLY A 113 -13.40 0.07 1.65
C GLY A 113 -14.49 1.13 1.57
N HIS A 114 -15.75 0.69 1.70
CA HIS A 114 -16.92 1.57 1.85
C HIS A 114 -17.20 1.80 3.33
N ALA A 115 -17.61 3.01 3.70
CA ALA A 115 -18.13 3.32 5.03
C ALA A 115 -19.27 4.34 4.92
N SER A 116 -20.43 4.00 5.47
CA SER A 116 -21.58 4.88 5.47
C SER A 116 -21.45 5.92 6.59
N SER A 117 -21.91 7.12 6.32
CA SER A 117 -22.07 8.17 7.34
C SER A 117 -23.34 7.96 8.16
N SER A 118 -23.29 8.42 9.41
CA SER A 118 -24.48 8.59 10.24
C SER A 118 -24.38 9.92 11.01
N SER A 119 -25.49 10.38 11.59
CA SER A 119 -25.52 11.64 12.34
C SER A 119 -24.50 11.69 13.48
N ASP A 120 -24.18 10.54 14.06
CA ASP A 120 -23.42 10.45 15.32
C ASP A 120 -22.02 9.84 15.14
N THR A 121 -21.63 9.46 13.93
CA THR A 121 -20.36 8.77 13.69
C THR A 121 -19.65 9.26 12.42
N TYR A 122 -18.35 9.43 12.52
CA TYR A 122 -17.50 9.63 11.33
C TYR A 122 -17.21 8.30 10.65
N PRO A 123 -17.44 8.19 9.32
CA PRO A 123 -17.11 6.97 8.60
C PRO A 123 -15.59 6.78 8.54
N ALA A 124 -15.14 5.56 8.78
CA ALA A 124 -13.73 5.17 8.74
C ALA A 124 -13.53 3.90 7.90
N THR A 125 -12.46 3.86 7.17
CA THR A 125 -12.03 2.68 6.42
C THR A 125 -10.51 2.66 6.24
N VAL A 126 -10.00 1.62 5.62
CA VAL A 126 -8.59 1.55 5.22
C VAL A 126 -8.38 2.37 3.94
N PHE A 127 -7.32 3.12 3.92
CA PHE A 127 -6.88 3.92 2.77
C PHE A 127 -5.47 3.54 2.35
N LEU A 128 -5.21 3.64 1.06
CA LEU A 128 -3.88 3.57 0.45
C LEU A 128 -3.42 4.98 0.09
N ARG A 129 -2.25 5.39 0.53
CA ARG A 129 -1.66 6.66 0.09
C ARG A 129 -1.15 6.56 -1.34
N ILE A 130 -1.58 7.49 -2.22
CA ILE A 130 -1.26 7.50 -3.65
C ILE A 130 -0.39 8.69 -4.08
N SER A 131 -0.28 9.72 -3.25
CA SER A 131 0.64 10.85 -3.46
C SER A 131 0.96 11.58 -2.15
#